data_04e9da041b7a75951e5304f28774bb7f
#
_entry.id   04e9da041b7a75951e5304f28774bb7f
#
_cell.length_a   1.000
_cell.length_b   1.000
_cell.length_c   1.000
_cell.angle_alpha   90.00
_cell.angle_beta   90.00
_cell.angle_gamma   90.00
#
_symmetry.space_group_name_H-M   'P 1'
#
loop_
_entity.id
_entity.type
_entity.pdbx_description
1 polymer ?
#
loop_
_entity_poly.entity_id
_entity_poly.type
_entity_poly.pdbx_seq_one_letter_code
_entity_poly.pdbx_strand_id
1 'polypeptide(L)'
;MLGADLIGFHTYDYERHFLSSIKRILRLDVNFNQISYQDRLVKVDSFPMGIDYEKFHDAALHQSMNVNEKSDLLERLKAHQSKDRKLILSIDRMDYTKGIPNRIKAFEYFLEKYPEYKEKVRLVMLAVPSRSNVPQYQKLKRETDELVGRINGKFATVSWTPIWYFYRALPFKDLIDLYISSEVALITPIRDGMNLVAKEYVATRIQKDGVLILSEMAGAAKEMNEAILINPNSFEDFADSLEMALSMSKDEQIKRMSHLQKRLKRYNVVSSNSTYKCQKIMMLKFLIHVEG
;
A
#
# COMPACT_ATOMS: atom_id res chain seq x y z
N MET A 1 -4.49 -27.93 1.87
CA MET A 1 -5.57 -26.96 1.59
C MET A 1 -6.89 -27.65 1.25
N LEU A 2 -6.90 -28.76 0.53
CA LEU A 2 -8.16 -29.44 0.09
C LEU A 2 -8.97 -30.08 1.24
N GLY A 3 -8.48 -30.10 2.46
CA GLY A 3 -9.26 -30.48 3.65
C GLY A 3 -10.30 -29.42 4.10
N ALA A 4 -10.25 -28.19 3.58
CA ALA A 4 -11.22 -27.14 3.85
C ALA A 4 -12.46 -27.27 2.94
N ASP A 5 -13.63 -26.78 3.40
CA ASP A 5 -14.85 -26.72 2.60
C ASP A 5 -14.87 -25.49 1.70
N LEU A 6 -14.20 -24.42 2.12
CA LEU A 6 -14.07 -23.18 1.37
C LEU A 6 -12.61 -22.69 1.42
N ILE A 7 -12.09 -22.36 0.23
CA ILE A 7 -10.78 -21.74 0.04
C ILE A 7 -10.98 -20.34 -0.52
N GLY A 8 -10.49 -19.30 0.18
CA GLY A 8 -10.66 -17.90 -0.21
C GLY A 8 -9.37 -17.26 -0.71
N PHE A 9 -9.49 -16.45 -1.77
CA PHE A 9 -8.41 -15.61 -2.28
C PHE A 9 -8.80 -14.13 -2.26
N HIS A 10 -7.83 -13.23 -2.28
CA HIS A 10 -8.10 -11.78 -2.30
C HIS A 10 -8.51 -11.27 -3.68
N THR A 11 -8.13 -11.98 -4.75
CA THR A 11 -8.45 -11.59 -6.12
C THR A 11 -8.87 -12.80 -6.94
N TYR A 12 -9.70 -12.55 -7.94
CA TYR A 12 -10.14 -13.58 -8.91
C TYR A 12 -8.96 -14.21 -9.67
N ASP A 13 -7.91 -13.44 -9.97
CA ASP A 13 -6.74 -13.99 -10.67
C ASP A 13 -6.06 -15.10 -9.84
N TYR A 14 -5.93 -14.92 -8.51
CA TYR A 14 -5.36 -15.96 -7.63
C TYR A 14 -6.26 -17.18 -7.50
N GLU A 15 -7.58 -16.99 -7.42
CA GLU A 15 -8.56 -18.06 -7.47
C GLU A 15 -8.37 -18.88 -8.74
N ARG A 16 -8.39 -18.23 -9.90
CA ARG A 16 -8.23 -18.86 -11.21
C ARG A 16 -6.89 -19.62 -11.33
N HIS A 17 -5.81 -19.03 -10.88
CA HIS A 17 -4.49 -19.69 -10.88
C HIS A 17 -4.46 -20.92 -9.98
N PHE A 18 -5.08 -20.85 -8.82
CA PHE A 18 -5.20 -21.98 -7.91
C PHE A 18 -6.00 -23.13 -8.55
N LEU A 19 -7.18 -22.85 -9.07
CA LEU A 19 -8.01 -23.85 -9.76
C LEU A 19 -7.29 -24.48 -10.96
N SER A 20 -6.59 -23.66 -11.76
CA SER A 20 -5.77 -24.15 -12.86
C SER A 20 -4.63 -25.07 -12.38
N SER A 21 -3.98 -24.73 -11.25
CA SER A 21 -2.92 -25.54 -10.67
C SER A 21 -3.45 -26.89 -10.15
N ILE A 22 -4.62 -26.90 -9.49
CA ILE A 22 -5.29 -28.12 -9.04
C ILE A 22 -5.58 -29.05 -10.21
N LYS A 23 -6.16 -28.50 -11.28
CA LYS A 23 -6.49 -29.29 -12.49
C LYS A 23 -5.22 -29.87 -13.16
N ARG A 24 -4.17 -29.06 -13.28
CA ARG A 24 -2.95 -29.46 -14.02
C ARG A 24 -2.02 -30.37 -13.22
N ILE A 25 -1.84 -30.08 -11.92
CA ILE A 25 -0.85 -30.77 -11.08
C ILE A 25 -1.46 -32.01 -10.42
N LEU A 26 -2.65 -31.83 -9.80
CA LEU A 26 -3.32 -32.90 -9.06
C LEU A 26 -4.29 -33.73 -9.93
N ARG A 27 -4.58 -33.25 -11.16
CA ARG A 27 -5.52 -33.88 -12.10
C ARG A 27 -6.91 -34.14 -11.50
N LEU A 28 -7.33 -33.26 -10.58
CA LEU A 28 -8.66 -33.32 -9.99
C LEU A 28 -9.69 -32.63 -10.89
N ASP A 29 -10.93 -33.07 -10.80
CA ASP A 29 -12.04 -32.45 -11.50
C ASP A 29 -12.37 -31.08 -10.87
N VAL A 30 -12.38 -30.07 -11.74
CA VAL A 30 -12.73 -28.70 -11.40
C VAL A 30 -13.89 -28.26 -12.26
N ASN A 31 -15.02 -27.97 -11.65
CA ASN A 31 -16.21 -27.44 -12.29
C ASN A 31 -16.51 -26.03 -11.75
N PHE A 32 -16.36 -24.98 -12.62
CA PHE A 32 -16.38 -23.57 -12.22
C PHE A 32 -15.42 -23.32 -11.05
N ASN A 33 -15.94 -23.01 -9.87
CA ASN A 33 -15.18 -22.72 -8.65
C ASN A 33 -15.27 -23.86 -7.61
N GLN A 34 -15.57 -25.07 -8.02
CA GLN A 34 -15.67 -26.26 -7.17
C GLN A 34 -14.67 -27.33 -7.59
N ILE A 35 -14.04 -27.94 -6.60
CA ILE A 35 -13.08 -29.03 -6.78
C ILE A 35 -13.68 -30.27 -6.16
N SER A 36 -13.78 -31.38 -6.94
CA SER A 36 -14.15 -32.69 -6.42
C SER A 36 -12.93 -33.35 -5.78
N TYR A 37 -13.02 -33.66 -4.48
CA TYR A 37 -11.92 -34.27 -3.72
C TYR A 37 -12.43 -35.21 -2.63
N GLN A 38 -12.16 -36.52 -2.74
CA GLN A 38 -12.53 -37.55 -1.73
C GLN A 38 -14.01 -37.48 -1.32
N ASP A 39 -14.90 -37.61 -2.30
CA ASP A 39 -16.38 -37.59 -2.13
C ASP A 39 -16.94 -36.28 -1.53
N ARG A 40 -16.18 -35.19 -1.58
CA ARG A 40 -16.57 -33.86 -1.16
C ARG A 40 -16.39 -32.85 -2.28
N LEU A 41 -17.13 -31.74 -2.16
CA LEU A 41 -16.95 -30.55 -2.98
C LEU A 41 -16.25 -29.45 -2.15
N VAL A 42 -15.10 -29.01 -2.61
CA VAL A 42 -14.35 -27.89 -2.03
C VAL A 42 -14.65 -26.65 -2.87
N LYS A 43 -15.29 -25.64 -2.25
CA LYS A 43 -15.55 -24.37 -2.94
C LYS A 43 -14.32 -23.47 -2.87
N VAL A 44 -14.01 -22.81 -3.99
CA VAL A 44 -12.98 -21.79 -4.10
C VAL A 44 -13.64 -20.49 -4.51
N ASP A 45 -13.29 -19.36 -3.89
CA ASP A 45 -13.93 -18.08 -4.23
C ASP A 45 -13.00 -16.90 -3.91
N SER A 46 -13.29 -15.71 -4.46
CA SER A 46 -12.51 -14.51 -4.19
C SER A 46 -13.22 -13.59 -3.21
N PHE A 47 -12.47 -13.18 -2.18
CA PHE A 47 -12.93 -12.32 -1.10
C PHE A 47 -11.93 -11.16 -0.93
N PRO A 48 -12.12 -10.04 -1.65
CA PRO A 48 -11.28 -8.87 -1.49
C PRO A 48 -11.30 -8.36 -0.05
N MET A 49 -10.11 -8.18 0.55
CA MET A 49 -10.02 -7.68 1.91
C MET A 49 -10.22 -6.16 1.95
N GLY A 50 -11.19 -5.70 2.74
CA GLY A 50 -11.42 -4.31 3.08
C GLY A 50 -10.58 -3.85 4.29
N ILE A 51 -10.77 -2.59 4.67
CA ILE A 51 -10.28 -1.99 5.92
C ILE A 51 -11.47 -1.54 6.77
N ASP A 52 -11.24 -1.24 8.03
CA ASP A 52 -12.16 -0.46 8.85
C ASP A 52 -12.03 1.01 8.44
N TYR A 53 -12.86 1.44 7.49
CA TYR A 53 -12.80 2.77 6.91
C TYR A 53 -13.00 3.85 7.98
N GLU A 54 -14.01 3.71 8.83
CA GLU A 54 -14.36 4.68 9.87
C GLU A 54 -13.22 4.86 10.86
N LYS A 55 -12.56 3.79 11.27
CA LYS A 55 -11.39 3.86 12.16
C LYS A 55 -10.30 4.80 11.64
N PHE A 56 -9.94 4.70 10.35
CA PHE A 56 -8.91 5.55 9.75
C PHE A 56 -9.42 6.97 9.48
N HIS A 57 -10.65 7.08 8.98
CA HIS A 57 -11.29 8.36 8.69
C HIS A 57 -11.48 9.21 9.96
N ASP A 58 -12.06 8.63 11.01
CA ASP A 58 -12.35 9.35 12.26
C ASP A 58 -11.06 9.71 13.01
N ALA A 59 -10.05 8.84 13.00
CA ALA A 59 -8.73 9.16 13.53
C ALA A 59 -8.11 10.36 12.80
N ALA A 60 -8.19 10.40 11.47
CA ALA A 60 -7.69 11.51 10.67
C ALA A 60 -8.48 12.79 10.93
N LEU A 61 -9.81 12.71 11.05
CA LEU A 61 -10.67 13.83 11.39
C LEU A 61 -10.31 14.42 12.75
N HIS A 62 -10.19 13.55 13.77
CA HIS A 62 -9.82 13.96 15.14
C HIS A 62 -8.46 14.67 15.16
N GLN A 63 -7.43 14.13 14.49
CA GLN A 63 -6.12 14.75 14.44
C GLN A 63 -6.08 16.05 13.63
N SER A 64 -6.95 16.20 12.62
CA SER A 64 -7.07 17.44 11.85
C SER A 64 -7.69 18.55 12.66
N MET A 65 -8.59 18.24 13.60
CA MET A 65 -9.28 19.22 14.47
C MET A 65 -8.46 19.60 15.71
N ASN A 66 -7.70 18.67 16.28
CA ASN A 66 -6.97 18.86 17.53
C ASN A 66 -5.52 19.31 17.28
N VAL A 67 -5.37 20.60 16.95
CA VAL A 67 -4.07 21.20 16.64
C VAL A 67 -3.06 21.06 17.79
N ASN A 68 -3.50 20.97 19.04
CA ASN A 68 -2.66 20.89 20.24
C ASN A 68 -2.19 19.46 20.59
N GLU A 69 -2.72 18.44 19.94
CA GLU A 69 -2.36 17.03 20.18
C GLU A 69 -1.50 16.43 19.07
N LYS A 70 -0.76 17.25 18.35
CA LYS A 70 0.11 16.77 17.27
C LYS A 70 1.17 15.81 17.82
N SER A 71 1.51 14.79 17.02
CA SER A 71 2.61 13.92 17.39
C SER A 71 3.94 14.67 17.28
N ASP A 72 4.90 14.29 18.11
CA ASP A 72 6.30 14.79 18.04
C ASP A 72 6.89 14.57 16.62
N LEU A 73 6.47 13.48 15.95
CA LEU A 73 6.83 13.22 14.56
C LEU A 73 6.29 14.31 13.61
N LEU A 74 5.03 14.70 13.76
CA LEU A 74 4.41 15.70 12.90
C LEU A 74 5.04 17.09 13.11
N GLU A 75 5.37 17.44 14.35
CA GLU A 75 6.07 18.69 14.66
C GLU A 75 7.45 18.74 13.99
N ARG A 76 8.20 17.64 14.07
CA ARG A 76 9.49 17.51 13.38
C ARG A 76 9.35 17.53 11.86
N LEU A 77 8.33 16.87 11.32
CA LEU A 77 8.03 16.93 9.88
C LEU A 77 7.80 18.38 9.44
N LYS A 78 7.00 19.14 10.20
CA LYS A 78 6.69 20.55 9.91
C LYS A 78 7.88 21.48 10.13
N ALA A 79 8.66 21.28 11.18
CA ALA A 79 9.86 22.09 11.47
C ALA A 79 10.90 22.03 10.34
N HIS A 80 10.97 20.89 9.64
CA HIS A 80 11.89 20.68 8.51
C HIS A 80 11.22 20.79 7.13
N GLN A 81 9.93 21.13 7.10
CA GLN A 81 9.16 21.31 5.88
C GLN A 81 9.10 22.81 5.56
N SER A 82 9.75 23.25 4.46
CA SER A 82 9.41 24.55 3.89
C SER A 82 7.96 24.49 3.40
N LYS A 83 7.23 25.63 3.43
CA LYS A 83 5.79 25.70 3.09
C LYS A 83 5.45 25.11 1.71
N ASP A 84 6.43 25.02 0.82
CA ASP A 84 6.23 24.59 -0.58
C ASP A 84 6.74 23.17 -0.86
N ARG A 85 7.21 22.43 0.15
CA ARG A 85 7.75 21.07 -0.04
C ARG A 85 6.69 20.02 0.13
N LYS A 86 6.45 19.25 -0.94
CA LYS A 86 5.51 18.13 -0.95
C LYS A 86 6.13 16.85 -0.40
N LEU A 87 5.37 16.11 0.41
CA LEU A 87 5.76 14.81 0.94
C LEU A 87 5.19 13.69 0.08
N ILE A 88 6.06 12.76 -0.28
CA ILE A 88 5.73 11.52 -0.98
C ILE A 88 5.90 10.40 0.04
N LEU A 89 4.83 9.69 0.37
CA LEU A 89 4.81 8.66 1.40
C LEU A 89 4.94 7.27 0.81
N SER A 90 5.81 6.48 1.37
CA SER A 90 6.01 5.07 1.07
C SER A 90 6.03 4.27 2.36
N ILE A 91 5.07 3.36 2.54
CA ILE A 91 4.97 2.51 3.73
C ILE A 91 4.89 1.06 3.31
N ASP A 92 5.84 0.24 3.76
CA ASP A 92 5.85 -1.19 3.53
C ASP A 92 6.54 -1.94 4.67
N ARG A 93 6.27 -3.22 4.81
CA ARG A 93 7.17 -4.12 5.54
C ARG A 93 8.46 -4.27 4.74
N MET A 94 9.59 -4.46 5.42
CA MET A 94 10.85 -4.81 4.76
C MET A 94 10.74 -6.22 4.17
N ASP A 95 10.27 -6.29 2.91
CA ASP A 95 10.02 -7.53 2.18
C ASP A 95 10.40 -7.34 0.71
N TYR A 96 11.05 -8.32 0.11
CA TYR A 96 11.50 -8.26 -1.29
C TYR A 96 10.33 -8.09 -2.28
N THR A 97 9.13 -8.59 -1.95
CA THR A 97 7.93 -8.43 -2.78
C THR A 97 7.44 -6.98 -2.86
N LYS A 98 7.88 -6.12 -1.93
CA LYS A 98 7.47 -4.72 -1.87
C LYS A 98 8.24 -3.78 -2.80
N GLY A 99 9.30 -4.27 -3.45
CA GLY A 99 10.04 -3.51 -4.45
C GLY A 99 10.74 -2.26 -3.92
N ILE A 100 11.14 -2.25 -2.63
CA ILE A 100 11.75 -1.08 -1.99
C ILE A 100 12.98 -0.58 -2.75
N PRO A 101 13.97 -1.43 -3.13
CA PRO A 101 15.12 -0.96 -3.90
C PRO A 101 14.74 -0.39 -5.27
N ASN A 102 13.76 -0.99 -5.98
CA ASN A 102 13.29 -0.48 -7.26
C ASN A 102 12.67 0.91 -7.10
N ARG A 103 11.83 1.11 -6.08
CA ARG A 103 11.22 2.40 -5.76
C ARG A 103 12.26 3.48 -5.47
N ILE A 104 13.32 3.16 -4.73
CA ILE A 104 14.40 4.10 -4.43
C ILE A 104 15.16 4.49 -5.71
N LYS A 105 15.50 3.51 -6.55
CA LYS A 105 16.17 3.74 -7.84
C LYS A 105 15.28 4.54 -8.81
N ALA A 106 13.98 4.26 -8.84
CA ALA A 106 13.03 5.00 -9.65
C ALA A 106 12.85 6.44 -9.16
N PHE A 107 12.90 6.68 -7.84
CA PHE A 107 12.88 8.02 -7.28
C PHE A 107 14.19 8.80 -7.60
N GLU A 108 15.34 8.13 -7.61
CA GLU A 108 16.59 8.72 -8.10
C GLU A 108 16.44 9.17 -9.56
N TYR A 109 15.93 8.27 -10.41
CA TYR A 109 15.68 8.57 -11.83
C TYR A 109 14.70 9.76 -12.00
N PHE A 110 13.65 9.84 -11.18
CA PHE A 110 12.74 10.98 -11.15
C PHE A 110 13.47 12.30 -10.85
N LEU A 111 14.36 12.35 -9.85
CA LEU A 111 15.12 13.56 -9.51
C LEU A 111 16.14 13.95 -10.58
N GLU A 112 16.58 13.00 -11.40
CA GLU A 112 17.45 13.27 -12.56
C GLU A 112 16.67 13.79 -13.76
N LYS A 113 15.52 13.16 -14.06
CA LYS A 113 14.65 13.50 -15.18
C LYS A 113 13.94 14.84 -14.98
N TYR A 114 13.55 15.14 -13.75
CA TYR A 114 12.80 16.33 -13.35
C TYR A 114 13.56 17.13 -12.26
N PRO A 115 14.68 17.77 -12.59
CA PRO A 115 15.54 18.45 -11.62
C PRO A 115 14.86 19.61 -10.90
N GLU A 116 13.79 20.18 -11.45
CA GLU A 116 12.98 21.24 -10.84
C GLU A 116 12.27 20.82 -9.58
N TYR A 117 12.12 19.51 -9.30
CA TYR A 117 11.56 18.97 -8.06
C TYR A 117 12.59 18.81 -6.93
N LYS A 118 13.89 19.01 -7.21
CA LYS A 118 14.90 19.04 -6.16
C LYS A 118 14.54 20.14 -5.16
N GLU A 119 14.71 19.84 -3.86
CA GLU A 119 14.31 20.66 -2.72
C GLU A 119 12.80 20.89 -2.55
N LYS A 120 11.96 20.60 -3.57
CA LYS A 120 10.50 20.77 -3.50
C LYS A 120 9.74 19.50 -3.11
N VAL A 121 10.38 18.34 -3.14
CA VAL A 121 9.77 17.07 -2.73
C VAL A 121 10.65 16.34 -1.72
N ARG A 122 10.04 15.46 -0.95
CA ARG A 122 10.74 14.52 -0.07
C ARG A 122 10.02 13.18 -0.06
N LEU A 123 10.77 12.11 -0.28
CA LEU A 123 10.28 10.75 -0.08
C LEU A 123 10.44 10.37 1.39
N VAL A 124 9.31 10.20 2.07
CA VAL A 124 9.24 9.66 3.44
C VAL A 124 8.97 8.18 3.36
N MET A 125 9.97 7.37 3.68
CA MET A 125 9.89 5.93 3.55
C MET A 125 9.91 5.26 4.92
N LEU A 126 8.79 4.62 5.26
CA LEU A 126 8.65 3.80 6.46
C LEU A 126 8.76 2.33 6.07
N ALA A 127 9.87 1.70 6.41
CA ALA A 127 10.09 0.28 6.21
C ALA A 127 9.98 -0.47 7.56
N VAL A 128 8.87 -1.16 7.77
CA VAL A 128 8.64 -1.88 9.02
C VAL A 128 9.46 -3.18 9.03
N PRO A 129 10.27 -3.45 10.07
CA PRO A 129 11.05 -4.68 10.18
C PRO A 129 10.16 -5.92 10.00
N SER A 130 10.62 -6.88 9.21
CA SER A 130 9.96 -8.16 8.98
C SER A 130 11.01 -9.24 8.81
N ARG A 131 10.81 -10.40 9.45
CA ARG A 131 11.68 -11.58 9.33
C ARG A 131 13.18 -11.25 9.41
N SER A 132 13.56 -10.39 10.37
CA SER A 132 14.91 -9.81 10.51
C SER A 132 16.02 -10.86 10.70
N ASN A 133 15.68 -12.09 11.11
CA ASN A 133 16.62 -13.21 11.29
C ASN A 133 16.89 -13.99 9.99
N VAL A 134 16.18 -13.68 8.88
CA VAL A 134 16.36 -14.39 7.61
C VAL A 134 17.41 -13.68 6.76
N PRO A 135 18.46 -14.38 6.28
CA PRO A 135 19.58 -13.76 5.57
C PRO A 135 19.18 -12.91 4.35
N GLN A 136 18.16 -13.35 3.58
CA GLN A 136 17.67 -12.60 2.42
C GLN A 136 17.07 -11.24 2.82
N TYR A 137 16.37 -11.15 3.95
CA TYR A 137 15.80 -9.89 4.47
C TYR A 137 16.89 -8.97 5.02
N GLN A 138 17.95 -9.54 5.62
CA GLN A 138 19.12 -8.76 6.05
C GLN A 138 19.88 -8.18 4.83
N LYS A 139 20.00 -8.95 3.74
CA LYS A 139 20.59 -8.47 2.49
C LYS A 139 19.77 -7.32 1.90
N LEU A 140 18.43 -7.48 1.84
CA LEU A 140 17.52 -6.45 1.36
C LEU A 140 17.67 -5.15 2.19
N LYS A 141 17.76 -5.27 3.51
CA LYS A 141 17.96 -4.11 4.39
C LYS A 141 19.29 -3.40 4.07
N ARG A 142 20.40 -4.14 3.97
CA ARG A 142 21.70 -3.55 3.61
C ARG A 142 21.66 -2.84 2.26
N GLU A 143 21.11 -3.47 1.23
CA GLU A 143 20.93 -2.85 -0.09
C GLU A 143 20.10 -1.57 -0.01
N THR A 144 19.04 -1.58 0.79
CA THR A 144 18.19 -0.39 1.01
C THR A 144 18.97 0.73 1.69
N ASP A 145 19.71 0.42 2.76
CA ASP A 145 20.53 1.40 3.50
C ASP A 145 21.60 2.04 2.59
N GLU A 146 22.29 1.22 1.78
CA GLU A 146 23.30 1.66 0.82
C GLU A 146 22.70 2.59 -0.27
N LEU A 147 21.54 2.21 -0.83
CA LEU A 147 20.85 3.03 -1.84
C LEU A 147 20.40 4.37 -1.26
N VAL A 148 19.80 4.37 -0.08
CA VAL A 148 19.37 5.62 0.59
C VAL A 148 20.57 6.50 0.89
N GLY A 149 21.64 5.94 1.45
CA GLY A 149 22.88 6.68 1.75
C GLY A 149 23.51 7.29 0.50
N ARG A 150 23.59 6.53 -0.59
CA ARG A 150 24.14 6.98 -1.88
C ARG A 150 23.31 8.11 -2.49
N ILE A 151 21.99 7.98 -2.53
CA ILE A 151 21.11 8.98 -3.12
C ILE A 151 21.06 10.25 -2.28
N ASN A 152 21.00 10.12 -0.97
CA ASN A 152 21.06 11.26 -0.07
C ASN A 152 22.42 11.99 -0.23
N GLY A 153 23.54 11.27 -0.29
CA GLY A 153 24.85 11.85 -0.53
C GLY A 153 24.98 12.55 -1.89
N LYS A 154 24.27 12.05 -2.92
CA LYS A 154 24.30 12.63 -4.27
C LYS A 154 23.50 13.94 -4.39
N PHE A 155 22.34 14.01 -3.73
CA PHE A 155 21.38 15.10 -3.98
C PHE A 155 21.16 16.03 -2.79
N ALA A 156 21.51 15.63 -1.54
CA ALA A 156 21.25 16.45 -0.37
C ALA A 156 21.94 17.82 -0.43
N THR A 157 21.25 18.82 0.09
CA THR A 157 21.80 20.15 0.37
C THR A 157 21.81 20.40 1.88
N VAL A 158 22.31 21.56 2.32
CA VAL A 158 22.34 21.92 3.74
C VAL A 158 20.93 21.91 4.37
N SER A 159 19.91 22.29 3.59
CA SER A 159 18.53 22.43 4.06
C SER A 159 17.60 21.29 3.64
N TRP A 160 18.06 20.36 2.80
CA TRP A 160 17.21 19.33 2.23
C TRP A 160 17.90 17.97 2.08
N THR A 161 17.17 16.95 2.46
CA THR A 161 17.52 15.54 2.23
C THR A 161 16.38 14.89 1.43
N PRO A 162 16.66 14.28 0.26
CA PRO A 162 15.62 13.76 -0.62
C PRO A 162 14.83 12.59 -0.03
N ILE A 163 15.49 11.72 0.75
CA ILE A 163 14.85 10.53 1.32
C ILE A 163 14.99 10.57 2.84
N TRP A 164 13.83 10.58 3.53
CA TRP A 164 13.75 10.25 4.95
C TRP A 164 13.38 8.78 5.10
N TYR A 165 14.29 8.03 5.64
CA TYR A 165 14.13 6.57 5.78
C TYR A 165 14.03 6.18 7.25
N PHE A 166 12.94 5.49 7.58
CA PHE A 166 12.65 4.99 8.92
C PHE A 166 12.54 3.45 8.88
N TYR A 167 13.49 2.76 9.52
CA TYR A 167 13.44 1.31 9.70
C TYR A 167 12.87 0.97 11.08
N ARG A 168 11.55 1.12 11.24
CA ARG A 168 10.82 0.87 12.49
C ARG A 168 9.31 0.78 12.25
N ALA A 169 8.56 0.25 13.24
CA ALA A 169 7.13 0.47 13.32
C ALA A 169 6.83 1.85 13.93
N LEU A 170 5.69 2.42 13.58
CA LEU A 170 5.19 3.65 14.19
C LEU A 170 3.89 3.37 14.97
N PRO A 171 3.62 4.11 16.04
CA PRO A 171 2.32 4.14 16.67
C PRO A 171 1.23 4.57 15.69
N PHE A 172 0.01 4.12 15.91
CA PHE A 172 -1.13 4.40 15.02
C PHE A 172 -1.34 5.91 14.80
N LYS A 173 -1.18 6.73 15.85
CA LYS A 173 -1.29 8.18 15.78
C LYS A 173 -0.28 8.77 14.80
N ASP A 174 1.00 8.40 14.90
CA ASP A 174 2.07 8.88 14.03
C ASP A 174 1.86 8.43 12.58
N LEU A 175 1.31 7.22 12.38
CA LEU A 175 0.97 6.71 11.07
C LEU A 175 -0.14 7.55 10.41
N ILE A 176 -1.18 7.92 11.15
CA ILE A 176 -2.24 8.81 10.68
C ILE A 176 -1.68 10.17 10.30
N ASP A 177 -0.77 10.73 11.12
CA ASP A 177 -0.12 12.01 10.83
C ASP A 177 0.68 11.97 9.53
N LEU A 178 1.39 10.86 9.25
CA LEU A 178 2.08 10.66 7.97
C LEU A 178 1.11 10.62 6.79
N TYR A 179 -0.01 9.90 6.92
CA TYR A 179 -1.03 9.84 5.87
C TYR A 179 -1.61 11.21 5.56
N ILE A 180 -1.99 11.98 6.59
CA ILE A 180 -2.60 13.32 6.42
C ILE A 180 -1.61 14.30 5.80
N SER A 181 -0.34 14.24 6.20
CA SER A 181 0.71 15.20 5.80
C SER A 181 1.29 14.94 4.42
N SER A 182 0.94 13.83 3.77
CA SER A 182 1.57 13.42 2.50
C SER A 182 0.65 13.69 1.32
N GLU A 183 1.14 14.46 0.35
CA GLU A 183 0.40 14.80 -0.87
C GLU A 183 0.29 13.61 -1.83
N VAL A 184 1.29 12.73 -1.82
CA VAL A 184 1.30 11.54 -2.68
C VAL A 184 1.59 10.31 -1.84
N ALA A 185 0.75 9.27 -1.97
CA ALA A 185 1.10 7.93 -1.51
C ALA A 185 1.66 7.12 -2.68
N LEU A 186 2.89 6.65 -2.51
CA LEU A 186 3.65 5.91 -3.51
C LEU A 186 3.78 4.45 -3.08
N ILE A 187 2.89 3.61 -3.59
CA ILE A 187 2.74 2.21 -3.19
C ILE A 187 2.98 1.32 -4.39
N THR A 188 4.22 0.90 -4.56
CA THR A 188 4.69 0.24 -5.78
C THR A 188 5.31 -1.14 -5.52
N PRO A 189 4.56 -2.09 -4.91
CA PRO A 189 5.05 -3.45 -4.74
C PRO A 189 5.27 -4.14 -6.10
N ILE A 190 6.28 -5.01 -6.16
CA ILE A 190 6.50 -5.91 -7.31
C ILE A 190 5.43 -7.00 -7.32
N ARG A 191 4.97 -7.41 -6.14
CA ARG A 191 3.89 -8.38 -5.97
C ARG A 191 3.20 -8.19 -4.62
N ASP A 192 1.89 -8.03 -4.63
CA ASP A 192 1.09 -7.95 -3.42
C ASP A 192 -0.30 -8.53 -3.65
N GLY A 193 -0.77 -9.38 -2.74
CA GLY A 193 -2.09 -10.00 -2.85
C GLY A 193 -3.26 -9.00 -2.73
N MET A 194 -3.06 -7.91 -1.98
CA MET A 194 -4.08 -6.85 -1.81
C MET A 194 -3.44 -5.48 -1.70
N ASN A 195 -2.73 -5.18 -0.64
CA ASN A 195 -2.20 -3.89 -0.16
C ASN A 195 -3.24 -3.01 0.55
N LEU A 196 -3.30 -3.16 1.87
CA LEU A 196 -4.23 -2.39 2.70
C LEU A 196 -3.77 -0.94 2.93
N VAL A 197 -2.45 -0.67 2.88
CA VAL A 197 -1.87 0.67 3.06
C VAL A 197 -2.44 1.66 2.05
N ALA A 198 -2.66 1.24 0.81
CA ALA A 198 -3.32 2.06 -0.22
C ALA A 198 -4.74 2.48 0.21
N LYS A 199 -5.49 1.54 0.80
CA LYS A 199 -6.85 1.79 1.31
C LYS A 199 -6.86 2.68 2.55
N GLU A 200 -5.90 2.48 3.45
CA GLU A 200 -5.71 3.30 4.66
C GLU A 200 -5.40 4.75 4.31
N TYR A 201 -4.47 5.00 3.39
CA TYR A 201 -4.18 6.35 2.89
C TYR A 201 -5.44 7.04 2.36
N VAL A 202 -6.19 6.39 1.48
CA VAL A 202 -7.41 6.96 0.89
C VAL A 202 -8.47 7.28 1.97
N ALA A 203 -8.62 6.42 2.99
CA ALA A 203 -9.57 6.64 4.07
C ALA A 203 -9.21 7.87 4.93
N THR A 204 -7.93 8.20 5.07
CA THR A 204 -7.44 9.33 5.89
C THR A 204 -7.51 10.69 5.18
N ARG A 205 -7.80 10.74 3.88
CA ARG A 205 -7.85 12.00 3.12
C ARG A 205 -9.17 12.75 3.32
N ILE A 206 -9.33 13.38 4.50
CA ILE A 206 -10.57 14.08 4.91
C ILE A 206 -10.96 15.19 3.93
N GLN A 207 -9.99 15.96 3.45
CA GLN A 207 -10.21 17.04 2.49
C GLN A 207 -10.31 16.54 1.05
N LYS A 208 -10.24 15.22 0.83
CA LYS A 208 -10.26 14.57 -0.48
C LYS A 208 -9.15 15.03 -1.42
N ASP A 209 -8.14 15.67 -0.91
CA ASP A 209 -6.91 15.99 -1.62
C ASP A 209 -5.92 14.81 -1.61
N GLY A 210 -4.80 14.98 -2.30
CA GLY A 210 -3.76 13.96 -2.39
C GLY A 210 -3.98 12.94 -3.51
N VAL A 211 -2.92 12.26 -3.87
CA VAL A 211 -2.88 11.32 -5.01
C VAL A 211 -2.32 9.98 -4.58
N LEU A 212 -2.96 8.91 -5.03
CA LEU A 212 -2.46 7.54 -4.87
C LEU A 212 -1.81 7.09 -6.17
N ILE A 213 -0.51 6.77 -6.10
CA ILE A 213 0.20 5.99 -7.14
C ILE A 213 0.29 4.55 -6.65
N LEU A 214 -0.22 3.62 -7.44
CA LEU A 214 -0.36 2.23 -7.06
C LEU A 214 0.19 1.30 -8.15
N SER A 215 0.98 0.31 -7.75
CA SER A 215 1.44 -0.73 -8.67
C SER A 215 0.26 -1.54 -9.21
N GLU A 216 0.24 -1.77 -10.52
CA GLU A 216 -0.69 -2.70 -11.18
C GLU A 216 -0.56 -4.15 -10.68
N MET A 217 0.58 -4.49 -10.02
CA MET A 217 0.87 -5.79 -9.43
C MET A 217 0.28 -5.96 -8.01
N ALA A 218 -0.38 -4.92 -7.46
CA ALA A 218 -1.12 -5.00 -6.22
C ALA A 218 -2.57 -5.43 -6.47
N GLY A 219 -3.10 -6.35 -5.64
CA GLY A 219 -4.50 -6.77 -5.75
C GLY A 219 -5.48 -5.61 -5.60
N ALA A 220 -5.15 -4.61 -4.78
CA ALA A 220 -5.95 -3.40 -4.61
C ALA A 220 -6.12 -2.60 -5.92
N ALA A 221 -5.21 -2.72 -6.89
CA ALA A 221 -5.32 -2.03 -8.18
C ALA A 221 -6.58 -2.46 -8.96
N LYS A 222 -7.08 -3.68 -8.73
CA LYS A 222 -8.33 -4.17 -9.35
C LYS A 222 -9.59 -3.43 -8.85
N GLU A 223 -9.48 -2.78 -7.70
CA GLU A 223 -10.58 -2.05 -7.06
C GLU A 223 -10.39 -0.53 -7.07
N MET A 224 -9.16 -0.04 -7.29
CA MET A 224 -8.78 1.37 -7.11
C MET A 224 -8.40 2.00 -8.46
N ASN A 225 -9.31 1.94 -9.43
CA ASN A 225 -9.07 2.37 -10.82
C ASN A 225 -8.78 3.88 -10.96
N GLU A 226 -9.17 4.69 -9.97
CA GLU A 226 -8.93 6.13 -9.96
C GLU A 226 -7.53 6.49 -9.42
N ALA A 227 -6.78 5.52 -8.90
CA ALA A 227 -5.35 5.67 -8.63
C ALA A 227 -4.57 5.83 -9.94
N ILE A 228 -3.38 6.42 -9.87
CA ILE A 228 -2.42 6.35 -10.98
C ILE A 228 -1.79 4.96 -10.91
N LEU A 229 -2.13 4.10 -11.87
CA LEU A 229 -1.60 2.74 -11.94
C LEU A 229 -0.30 2.73 -12.73
N ILE A 230 0.74 2.08 -12.20
CA ILE A 230 2.05 2.01 -12.82
C ILE A 230 2.62 0.60 -12.84
N ASN A 231 3.51 0.36 -13.80
CA ASN A 231 4.41 -0.78 -13.76
C ASN A 231 5.60 -0.49 -12.82
N PRO A 232 5.75 -1.20 -11.69
CA PRO A 232 6.81 -0.93 -10.71
C PRO A 232 8.23 -1.21 -11.23
N ASN A 233 8.38 -1.82 -12.40
CA ASN A 233 9.67 -2.10 -13.03
C ASN A 233 10.05 -1.07 -14.11
N SER A 234 9.14 -0.17 -14.50
CA SER A 234 9.41 0.91 -15.44
C SER A 234 9.77 2.20 -14.70
N PHE A 235 11.05 2.57 -14.69
CA PHE A 235 11.50 3.80 -14.03
C PHE A 235 11.00 5.05 -14.73
N GLU A 236 10.79 4.97 -16.04
CA GLU A 236 10.25 6.08 -16.84
C GLU A 236 8.78 6.32 -16.49
N ASP A 237 7.95 5.28 -16.56
CA ASP A 237 6.53 5.34 -16.18
C ASP A 237 6.35 5.81 -14.73
N PHE A 238 7.20 5.33 -13.82
CA PHE A 238 7.24 5.79 -12.44
C PHE A 238 7.52 7.30 -12.34
N ALA A 239 8.53 7.80 -13.04
CA ALA A 239 8.93 9.20 -12.96
C ALA A 239 7.85 10.13 -13.53
N ASP A 240 7.27 9.77 -14.68
CA ASP A 240 6.21 10.54 -15.34
C ASP A 240 4.91 10.52 -14.52
N SER A 241 4.59 9.38 -13.92
CA SER A 241 3.44 9.27 -13.03
C SER A 241 3.60 10.05 -11.74
N LEU A 242 4.82 10.14 -11.22
CA LEU A 242 5.12 10.95 -10.04
C LEU A 242 5.03 12.45 -10.35
N GLU A 243 5.55 12.87 -11.51
CA GLU A 243 5.39 14.24 -12.00
C GLU A 243 3.91 14.58 -12.17
N MET A 244 3.12 13.73 -12.84
CA MET A 244 1.68 13.89 -13.02
C MET A 244 0.96 14.01 -11.65
N ALA A 245 1.32 13.21 -10.67
CA ALA A 245 0.72 13.27 -9.33
C ALA A 245 1.04 14.58 -8.61
N LEU A 246 2.28 15.06 -8.73
CA LEU A 246 2.75 16.28 -8.08
C LEU A 246 2.20 17.55 -8.73
N SER A 247 1.94 17.53 -10.05
CA SER A 247 1.36 18.64 -10.80
C SER A 247 -0.17 18.63 -10.87
N MET A 248 -0.82 17.55 -10.39
CA MET A 248 -2.28 17.36 -10.48
C MET A 248 -3.06 18.48 -9.81
N SER A 249 -4.06 19.02 -10.53
CA SER A 249 -4.95 20.07 -10.01
C SER A 249 -5.77 19.56 -8.80
N LYS A 250 -6.13 20.47 -7.89
CA LYS A 250 -6.94 20.13 -6.71
C LYS A 250 -8.28 19.51 -7.09
N ASP A 251 -8.92 20.00 -8.14
CA ASP A 251 -10.23 19.50 -8.59
C ASP A 251 -10.14 18.05 -9.05
N GLU A 252 -9.09 17.68 -9.79
CA GLU A 252 -8.89 16.30 -10.21
C GLU A 252 -8.52 15.39 -9.03
N GLN A 253 -7.72 15.87 -8.07
CA GLN A 253 -7.44 15.14 -6.83
C GLN A 253 -8.75 14.84 -6.07
N ILE A 254 -9.60 15.85 -5.87
CA ILE A 254 -10.88 15.71 -5.16
C ILE A 254 -11.82 14.74 -5.88
N LYS A 255 -11.88 14.82 -7.21
CA LYS A 255 -12.70 13.92 -8.02
C LYS A 255 -12.25 12.46 -7.84
N ARG A 256 -10.95 12.18 -8.05
CA ARG A 256 -10.38 10.83 -7.92
C ARG A 256 -10.55 10.29 -6.50
N MET A 257 -10.15 11.07 -5.50
CA MET A 257 -10.23 10.66 -4.09
C MET A 257 -11.67 10.40 -3.65
N SER A 258 -12.63 11.21 -4.10
CA SER A 258 -14.05 11.01 -3.80
C SER A 258 -14.58 9.67 -4.32
N HIS A 259 -14.18 9.26 -5.52
CA HIS A 259 -14.57 7.98 -6.09
C HIS A 259 -13.91 6.80 -5.33
N LEU A 260 -12.61 6.90 -5.03
CA LEU A 260 -11.90 5.90 -4.23
C LEU A 260 -12.55 5.70 -2.85
N GLN A 261 -12.84 6.81 -2.14
CA GLN A 261 -13.48 6.75 -0.83
C GLN A 261 -14.89 6.17 -0.88
N LYS A 262 -15.70 6.55 -1.89
CA LYS A 262 -17.05 5.99 -2.09
C LYS A 262 -17.01 4.48 -2.26
N ARG A 263 -16.01 3.98 -2.99
CA ARG A 263 -15.81 2.54 -3.18
C ARG A 263 -15.39 1.84 -1.89
N LEU A 264 -14.42 2.40 -1.16
CA LEU A 264 -13.97 1.83 0.12
C LEU A 264 -15.08 1.76 1.17
N LYS A 265 -15.92 2.79 1.28
CA LYS A 265 -17.10 2.78 2.17
C LYS A 265 -18.06 1.65 1.85
N ARG A 266 -18.26 1.37 0.57
CA ARG A 266 -19.17 0.29 0.13
C ARG A 266 -18.65 -1.11 0.50
N TYR A 267 -17.33 -1.29 0.53
CA TYR A 267 -16.65 -2.56 0.81
C TYR A 267 -15.91 -2.57 2.15
N ASN A 268 -16.43 -1.83 3.13
CA ASN A 268 -15.90 -1.77 4.49
C ASN A 268 -16.07 -3.11 5.21
N VAL A 269 -15.05 -3.54 5.97
CA VAL A 269 -15.06 -4.79 6.75
C VAL A 269 -16.14 -4.79 7.85
N VAL A 270 -16.50 -3.61 8.38
CA VAL A 270 -17.41 -3.46 9.52
C VAL A 270 -18.88 -3.28 9.10
N SER A 271 -19.13 -2.59 7.99
CA SER A 271 -20.47 -2.15 7.58
C SER A 271 -21.25 -3.13 6.71
N SER A 272 -20.67 -4.26 6.34
CA SER A 272 -21.33 -5.20 5.44
C SER A 272 -22.44 -5.99 6.14
N ASN A 273 -23.67 -5.74 5.71
CA ASN A 273 -24.87 -6.54 5.99
C ASN A 273 -24.63 -8.03 5.82
N SER A 274 -25.33 -8.82 6.61
CA SER A 274 -25.45 -10.29 6.75
C SER A 274 -24.59 -11.24 5.89
N THR A 275 -24.32 -10.94 4.62
CA THR A 275 -23.49 -11.75 3.71
C THR A 275 -22.00 -11.75 4.13
N TYR A 276 -21.47 -10.60 4.62
CA TYR A 276 -20.10 -10.49 5.13
C TYR A 276 -19.92 -11.01 6.56
N LYS A 277 -20.98 -11.09 7.37
CA LYS A 277 -20.88 -11.75 8.70
C LYS A 277 -20.50 -13.22 8.57
N CYS A 278 -21.04 -13.92 7.59
CA CYS A 278 -20.62 -15.30 7.27
C CYS A 278 -19.16 -15.36 6.78
N GLN A 279 -18.72 -14.40 5.96
CA GLN A 279 -17.34 -14.29 5.49
C GLN A 279 -16.35 -13.99 6.62
N LYS A 280 -16.69 -13.12 7.58
CA LYS A 280 -15.86 -12.81 8.76
C LYS A 280 -15.67 -14.00 9.67
N ILE A 281 -16.70 -14.82 9.90
CA ILE A 281 -16.63 -16.05 10.70
C ILE A 281 -15.75 -17.10 10.00
N MET A 282 -15.81 -17.20 8.68
CA MET A 282 -14.96 -18.11 7.88
C MET A 282 -13.50 -17.68 7.88
N MET A 283 -13.19 -16.38 7.71
CA MET A 283 -11.81 -15.88 7.75
C MET A 283 -11.16 -16.03 9.14
N LEU A 284 -11.89 -15.79 10.23
CA LEU A 284 -11.38 -16.00 11.59
C LEU A 284 -11.03 -17.46 11.87
N LYS A 285 -11.79 -18.41 11.37
CA LYS A 285 -11.45 -19.85 11.47
C LYS A 285 -10.21 -20.21 10.65
N PHE A 286 -9.91 -19.49 9.56
CA PHE A 286 -8.76 -19.74 8.71
C PHE A 286 -7.45 -19.17 9.29
N LEU A 287 -7.50 -17.99 9.94
CA LEU A 287 -6.34 -17.37 10.60
C LEU A 287 -5.85 -18.17 11.82
N ILE A 288 -6.75 -18.80 12.55
CA ILE A 288 -6.41 -19.60 13.75
C ILE A 288 -5.73 -20.95 13.39
N HIS A 289 -5.85 -21.42 12.15
CA HIS A 289 -5.25 -22.70 11.72
C HIS A 289 -3.88 -22.58 11.03
N VAL A 290 -3.36 -21.37 10.84
CA VAL A 290 -2.05 -21.12 10.21
C VAL A 290 -0.98 -20.72 11.24
N GLU A 291 -1.34 -20.50 12.50
CA GLU A 291 -0.42 -20.20 13.62
C GLU A 291 -0.11 -21.41 14.53
N GLY A 292 -0.44 -22.64 14.13
CA GLY A 292 -0.10 -23.87 14.81
C GLY A 292 1.05 -24.60 14.14
#